data_8a9238b36943cc0b3254d2ef669b624c
#
_entry.id   8a9238b36943cc0b3254d2ef669b624c
#
_cell.length_a   1.000
_cell.length_b   1.000
_cell.length_c   1.000
_cell.angle_alpha   90.00
_cell.angle_beta   90.00
_cell.angle_gamma   90.00
#
_symmetry.space_group_name_H-M   'P 1'
#
loop_
_entity.id
_entity.type
_entity.pdbx_description
1 polymer ?
#
loop_
_entity_poly.entity_id
_entity_poly.type
_entity_poly.pdbx_seq_one_letter_code
_entity_poly.pdbx_strand_id
1 'polypeptide(L)'
;AYTGDIGRSHSHILSSPQMFPQCDYLICESTYGNRLHEDTLVSEEQLLGVVEATCVYKKGKLLIPSFSVGRTQEIVYVLNQLYNDGRLPKIPVYVDSPLSVNATQVFRMYTDALNEDVQDTMRFDPDPFGFNSLHYITDIKESKRLNTSHEPCIVLSASGMLEAGRIKHHVANHISDPSTTILLVGYCTPTSLGARIQDPNLKWVSIFGYDHRIKAEVTKIEGFSGHGDYREMIEYFKRCQNIEAIRRTFIVHGETKAQEEYKDHLYEAGFRNIDIPQKGETCYL
;
A
#
# COMPACT_ATOMS: atom_id res chain seq x y z
N ALA A 1 -12.10 1.02 -23.82
CA ALA A 1 -10.93 1.13 -22.95
C ALA A 1 -11.08 0.22 -21.73
N TYR A 2 -9.99 -0.39 -21.30
CA TYR A 2 -9.88 -1.11 -20.02
C TYR A 2 -8.75 -0.47 -19.22
N THR A 3 -9.08 0.02 -18.02
CA THR A 3 -8.11 0.79 -17.23
C THR A 3 -7.05 -0.07 -16.53
N GLY A 4 -7.37 -1.34 -16.25
CA GLY A 4 -6.64 -2.04 -15.21
C GLY A 4 -6.81 -1.31 -13.87
N ASP A 5 -5.83 -1.46 -12.98
CA ASP A 5 -5.77 -0.72 -11.73
C ASP A 5 -5.33 0.73 -12.01
N ILE A 6 -6.09 1.70 -11.52
CA ILE A 6 -5.79 3.13 -11.70
C ILE A 6 -4.96 3.61 -10.52
N GLY A 7 -3.76 4.10 -10.80
CA GLY A 7 -2.90 4.71 -9.78
C GLY A 7 -3.45 6.02 -9.23
N ARG A 8 -2.93 6.44 -8.09
CA ARG A 8 -3.25 7.74 -7.49
C ARG A 8 -2.77 8.90 -8.36
N SER A 9 -3.51 10.00 -8.33
CA SER A 9 -3.08 11.25 -8.98
C SER A 9 -1.88 11.89 -8.27
N HIS A 10 -1.74 11.64 -6.96
CA HIS A 10 -0.64 12.11 -6.12
C HIS A 10 -0.06 10.92 -5.33
N SER A 11 0.88 10.20 -5.95
CA SER A 11 1.66 9.15 -5.29
C SER A 11 2.97 9.74 -4.78
N HIS A 12 3.52 9.19 -3.70
CA HIS A 12 4.82 9.63 -3.16
C HIS A 12 5.98 9.43 -4.16
N ILE A 13 5.89 8.43 -5.07
CA ILE A 13 7.02 8.10 -5.95
C ILE A 13 6.65 7.94 -7.43
N LEU A 14 5.39 7.62 -7.75
CA LEU A 14 4.98 7.36 -9.14
C LEU A 14 4.35 8.60 -9.76
N SER A 15 4.60 8.78 -11.05
CA SER A 15 3.90 9.79 -11.86
C SER A 15 2.40 9.49 -11.94
N SER A 16 1.61 10.55 -12.10
CA SER A 16 0.16 10.41 -12.30
C SER A 16 -0.16 9.56 -13.53
N PRO A 17 -1.30 8.85 -13.55
CA PRO A 17 -1.72 8.08 -14.72
C PRO A 17 -1.78 8.92 -15.99
N GLN A 18 -1.22 8.37 -17.08
CA GLN A 18 -1.23 9.03 -18.38
C GLN A 18 -2.63 9.05 -18.98
N MET A 19 -2.95 10.12 -19.73
CA MET A 19 -4.21 10.22 -20.45
C MET A 19 -4.31 9.15 -21.56
N PHE A 20 -5.52 8.66 -21.80
CA PHE A 20 -5.81 7.72 -22.87
C PHE A 20 -6.84 8.27 -23.86
N PRO A 21 -6.86 7.77 -25.11
CA PRO A 21 -7.77 8.28 -26.14
C PRO A 21 -9.24 8.14 -25.77
N GLN A 22 -10.10 9.00 -26.38
CA GLN A 22 -11.54 8.91 -26.22
C GLN A 22 -12.04 7.51 -26.58
N CYS A 23 -12.94 6.96 -25.75
CA CYS A 23 -13.53 5.65 -25.95
C CYS A 23 -15.07 5.70 -25.95
N ASP A 24 -15.70 4.73 -26.64
CA ASP A 24 -17.15 4.52 -26.59
C ASP A 24 -17.57 3.68 -25.38
N TYR A 25 -16.71 2.77 -24.94
CA TYR A 25 -16.95 1.82 -23.86
C TYR A 25 -15.79 1.86 -22.86
N LEU A 26 -16.12 2.03 -21.59
CA LEU A 26 -15.15 2.11 -20.51
C LEU A 26 -15.34 0.93 -19.55
N ILE A 27 -14.27 0.17 -19.29
CA ILE A 27 -14.22 -0.84 -18.23
C ILE A 27 -13.23 -0.32 -17.18
N CYS A 28 -13.69 -0.08 -15.95
CA CYS A 28 -12.86 0.51 -14.90
C CYS A 28 -12.95 -0.26 -13.59
N GLU A 29 -11.87 -0.15 -12.80
CA GLU A 29 -11.82 -0.68 -11.45
C GLU A 29 -12.72 0.11 -10.48
N SER A 30 -12.89 -0.43 -9.26
CA SER A 30 -13.65 0.20 -8.18
C SER A 30 -13.16 -0.16 -6.78
N THR A 31 -11.89 -0.51 -6.65
CA THR A 31 -11.30 -0.96 -5.36
C THR A 31 -11.55 0.03 -4.23
N TYR A 32 -11.42 1.32 -4.50
CA TYR A 32 -11.72 2.41 -3.57
C TYR A 32 -12.89 3.28 -4.05
N GLY A 33 -13.87 2.66 -4.70
CA GLY A 33 -15.05 3.32 -5.25
C GLY A 33 -15.98 3.97 -4.21
N ASN A 34 -15.80 3.64 -2.93
CA ASN A 34 -16.67 4.09 -1.84
C ASN A 34 -15.95 4.88 -0.75
N ARG A 35 -14.71 5.31 -0.95
CA ARG A 35 -13.96 6.04 0.05
C ARG A 35 -12.96 7.00 -0.57
N LEU A 36 -12.46 7.92 0.25
CA LEU A 36 -11.41 8.87 -0.08
C LEU A 36 -10.12 8.46 0.61
N HIS A 37 -8.99 8.81 -0.01
CA HIS A 37 -7.68 8.70 0.62
C HIS A 37 -7.35 9.97 1.43
N GLU A 38 -6.54 9.78 2.44
CA GLU A 38 -5.88 10.87 3.13
C GLU A 38 -4.78 11.48 2.25
N ASP A 39 -4.42 12.72 2.54
CA ASP A 39 -3.30 13.41 1.92
C ASP A 39 -1.98 12.67 2.20
N THR A 40 -1.03 12.73 1.27
CA THR A 40 0.29 12.11 1.41
C THR A 40 1.03 12.63 2.63
N LEU A 41 0.99 13.94 2.90
CA LEU A 41 1.63 14.55 4.08
C LEU A 41 1.04 14.02 5.40
N VAL A 42 -0.27 13.80 5.45
CA VAL A 42 -0.92 13.20 6.63
C VAL A 42 -0.42 11.78 6.85
N SER A 43 -0.27 11.01 5.78
CA SER A 43 0.23 9.63 5.86
C SER A 43 1.68 9.54 6.32
N GLU A 44 2.53 10.49 5.94
CA GLU A 44 3.93 10.62 6.41
C GLU A 44 4.00 10.90 7.91
N GLU A 45 3.21 11.86 8.40
CA GLU A 45 3.14 12.18 9.83
C GLU A 45 2.58 11.00 10.65
N GLN A 46 1.58 10.31 10.14
CA GLN A 46 1.06 9.10 10.78
C GLN A 46 2.12 8.01 10.84
N LEU A 47 2.89 7.79 9.77
CA LEU A 47 3.99 6.81 9.75
C LEU A 47 5.03 7.16 10.81
N LEU A 48 5.47 8.42 10.87
CA LEU A 48 6.43 8.88 11.88
C LEU A 48 5.90 8.65 13.30
N GLY A 49 4.64 9.02 13.55
CA GLY A 49 4.01 8.81 14.86
C GLY A 49 3.97 7.34 15.29
N VAL A 50 3.68 6.42 14.35
CA VAL A 50 3.69 4.96 14.62
C VAL A 50 5.11 4.46 14.86
N VAL A 51 6.10 4.96 14.12
CA VAL A 51 7.53 4.63 14.32
C VAL A 51 7.97 5.04 15.72
N GLU A 52 7.71 6.28 16.13
CA GLU A 52 8.06 6.79 17.45
C GLU A 52 7.36 6.01 18.57
N ALA A 53 6.04 5.84 18.46
CA ALA A 53 5.25 5.12 19.45
C ALA A 53 5.78 3.68 19.66
N THR A 54 6.14 3.00 18.56
CA THR A 54 6.56 1.60 18.61
C THR A 54 8.03 1.46 18.98
N CYS A 55 8.91 2.11 18.23
CA CYS A 55 10.34 1.83 18.33
C CYS A 55 11.04 2.66 19.40
N VAL A 56 10.54 3.87 19.72
CA VAL A 56 11.14 4.72 20.74
C VAL A 56 10.47 4.52 22.09
N TYR A 57 9.15 4.63 22.17
CA TYR A 57 8.44 4.58 23.46
C TYR A 57 8.21 3.15 23.94
N LYS A 58 7.66 2.24 23.11
CA LYS A 58 7.48 0.83 23.49
C LYS A 58 8.77 0.02 23.41
N LYS A 59 9.80 0.53 22.72
CA LYS A 59 11.06 -0.18 22.41
C LYS A 59 10.82 -1.54 21.74
N GLY A 60 9.81 -1.60 20.89
CA GLY A 60 9.36 -2.79 20.20
C GLY A 60 9.69 -2.79 18.71
N LYS A 61 9.11 -3.75 18.00
CA LYS A 61 9.27 -3.90 16.55
C LYS A 61 8.06 -3.38 15.82
N LEU A 62 8.30 -2.60 14.77
CA LEU A 62 7.30 -2.19 13.82
C LEU A 62 7.34 -3.12 12.60
N LEU A 63 6.32 -3.95 12.44
CA LEU A 63 6.19 -4.84 11.30
C LEU A 63 5.26 -4.20 10.27
N ILE A 64 5.76 -3.99 9.05
CA ILE A 64 5.02 -3.36 7.95
C ILE A 64 4.85 -4.36 6.81
N PRO A 65 3.71 -5.07 6.75
CA PRO A 65 3.37 -5.89 5.60
C PRO A 65 3.23 -5.03 4.35
N SER A 66 3.99 -5.32 3.32
CA SER A 66 3.98 -4.53 2.08
C SER A 66 4.10 -5.40 0.84
N PHE A 67 3.55 -4.94 -0.28
CA PHE A 67 3.81 -5.57 -1.57
C PHE A 67 5.28 -5.34 -1.96
N SER A 68 5.87 -6.36 -2.60
CA SER A 68 7.29 -6.31 -2.97
C SER A 68 7.62 -5.24 -4.00
N VAL A 69 6.65 -4.88 -4.85
CA VAL A 69 6.79 -3.89 -5.91
C VAL A 69 5.87 -2.71 -5.60
N GLY A 70 6.39 -1.51 -5.71
CA GLY A 70 5.67 -0.25 -5.49
C GLY A 70 5.61 0.13 -4.02
N ARG A 71 4.81 -0.57 -3.22
CA ARG A 71 4.55 -0.22 -1.82
C ARG A 71 5.79 -0.20 -0.93
N THR A 72 6.65 -1.21 -1.03
CA THR A 72 7.90 -1.24 -0.26
C THR A 72 8.79 -0.05 -0.60
N GLN A 73 8.92 0.28 -1.89
CA GLN A 73 9.74 1.40 -2.35
C GLN A 73 9.18 2.75 -1.88
N GLU A 74 7.85 2.89 -1.93
CA GLU A 74 7.17 4.11 -1.46
C GLU A 74 7.41 4.36 0.03
N ILE A 75 7.26 3.36 0.88
CA ILE A 75 7.50 3.50 2.32
C ILE A 75 8.99 3.77 2.59
N VAL A 76 9.89 3.10 1.87
CA VAL A 76 11.34 3.36 1.99
C VAL A 76 11.66 4.80 1.61
N TYR A 77 11.06 5.32 0.55
CA TYR A 77 11.22 6.73 0.14
C TYR A 77 10.76 7.69 1.23
N VAL A 78 9.57 7.48 1.78
CA VAL A 78 9.06 8.33 2.89
C VAL A 78 9.98 8.26 4.12
N LEU A 79 10.45 7.07 4.48
CA LEU A 79 11.42 6.93 5.58
C LEU A 79 12.75 7.61 5.26
N ASN A 80 13.18 7.63 3.99
CA ASN A 80 14.36 8.36 3.56
C ASN A 80 14.17 9.88 3.66
N GLN A 81 13.01 10.40 3.28
CA GLN A 81 12.70 11.83 3.46
C GLN A 81 12.74 12.22 4.93
N LEU A 82 12.09 11.44 5.80
CA LEU A 82 12.15 11.65 7.25
C LEU A 82 13.59 11.55 7.81
N TYR A 83 14.42 10.69 7.23
CA TYR A 83 15.83 10.56 7.59
C TYR A 83 16.63 11.81 7.17
N ASN A 84 16.45 12.30 5.94
CA ASN A 84 17.13 13.49 5.41
C ASN A 84 16.73 14.76 6.20
N ASP A 85 15.49 14.83 6.63
CA ASP A 85 14.99 15.91 7.50
C ASP A 85 15.46 15.82 8.96
N GLY A 86 16.17 14.74 9.31
CA GLY A 86 16.63 14.49 10.68
C GLY A 86 15.51 14.12 11.66
N ARG A 87 14.34 13.75 11.15
CA ARG A 87 13.13 13.42 11.93
C ARG A 87 13.01 11.93 12.24
N LEU A 88 13.56 11.04 11.39
CA LEU A 88 13.52 9.61 11.64
C LEU A 88 14.37 9.26 12.86
N PRO A 89 13.82 8.57 13.88
CA PRO A 89 14.61 8.10 15.02
C PRO A 89 15.77 7.19 14.58
N LYS A 90 16.87 7.18 15.32
CA LYS A 90 18.07 6.36 15.04
C LYS A 90 17.80 4.89 15.36
N ILE A 91 17.03 4.23 14.51
CA ILE A 91 16.66 2.82 14.59
C ILE A 91 16.98 2.12 13.28
N PRO A 92 17.32 0.82 13.30
CA PRO A 92 17.53 0.06 12.06
C PRO A 92 16.18 -0.18 11.35
N VAL A 93 16.24 -0.09 10.02
CA VAL A 93 15.13 -0.39 9.12
C VAL A 93 15.57 -1.55 8.22
N TYR A 94 14.74 -2.57 8.11
CA TYR A 94 15.03 -3.77 7.33
C TYR A 94 13.98 -3.97 6.24
N VAL A 95 14.42 -4.11 5.00
CA VAL A 95 13.61 -4.63 3.90
C VAL A 95 13.93 -6.11 3.76
N ASP A 96 13.08 -6.95 4.36
CA ASP A 96 13.29 -8.40 4.41
C ASP A 96 12.42 -9.13 3.36
N SER A 97 12.79 -8.97 2.11
CA SER A 97 12.14 -9.62 0.97
C SER A 97 13.08 -9.62 -0.24
N PRO A 98 13.56 -10.78 -0.72
CA PRO A 98 14.41 -10.83 -1.91
C PRO A 98 13.78 -10.18 -3.14
N LEU A 99 12.47 -10.34 -3.33
CA LEU A 99 11.77 -9.73 -4.45
C LEU A 99 11.70 -8.20 -4.30
N SER A 100 11.52 -7.68 -3.08
CA SER A 100 11.54 -6.23 -2.83
C SER A 100 12.92 -5.64 -3.09
N VAL A 101 13.98 -6.35 -2.71
CA VAL A 101 15.37 -5.94 -2.99
C VAL A 101 15.58 -5.82 -4.50
N ASN A 102 15.21 -6.84 -5.26
CA ASN A 102 15.32 -6.83 -6.73
C ASN A 102 14.46 -5.72 -7.37
N ALA A 103 13.23 -5.55 -6.91
CA ALA A 103 12.35 -4.48 -7.39
C ALA A 103 12.98 -3.10 -7.13
N THR A 104 13.56 -2.87 -5.95
CA THR A 104 14.22 -1.60 -5.65
C THR A 104 15.39 -1.30 -6.60
N GLN A 105 16.13 -2.31 -7.05
CA GLN A 105 17.16 -2.10 -8.07
C GLN A 105 16.55 -1.61 -9.39
N VAL A 106 15.38 -2.12 -9.77
CA VAL A 106 14.67 -1.63 -10.97
C VAL A 106 14.26 -0.16 -10.79
N PHE A 107 13.72 0.21 -9.62
CA PHE A 107 13.39 1.62 -9.34
C PHE A 107 14.61 2.54 -9.43
N ARG A 108 15.76 2.09 -8.92
CA ARG A 108 17.04 2.83 -9.04
C ARG A 108 17.54 2.97 -10.48
N MET A 109 17.22 2.01 -11.35
CA MET A 109 17.63 2.04 -12.76
C MET A 109 16.73 2.93 -13.64
N TYR A 110 15.47 3.12 -13.25
CA TYR A 110 14.45 3.81 -14.05
C TYR A 110 13.87 5.02 -13.29
N THR A 111 14.74 5.84 -12.76
CA THR A 111 14.35 7.04 -11.99
C THR A 111 13.57 8.06 -12.83
N ASP A 112 13.80 8.09 -14.14
CA ASP A 112 13.07 8.96 -15.08
C ASP A 112 11.57 8.66 -15.16
N ALA A 113 11.16 7.45 -14.73
CA ALA A 113 9.75 7.05 -14.65
C ALA A 113 9.08 7.44 -13.33
N LEU A 114 9.83 7.98 -12.38
CA LEU A 114 9.31 8.45 -11.10
C LEU A 114 8.79 9.88 -11.22
N ASN A 115 8.03 10.33 -10.23
CA ASN A 115 7.46 11.67 -10.23
C ASN A 115 8.54 12.77 -10.05
N GLU A 116 8.14 14.02 -10.24
CA GLU A 116 9.04 15.17 -10.16
C GLU A 116 9.62 15.34 -8.75
N ASP A 117 8.87 15.04 -7.69
CA ASP A 117 9.31 15.17 -6.31
C ASP A 117 10.50 14.24 -6.00
N VAL A 118 10.47 13.01 -6.52
CA VAL A 118 11.62 12.08 -6.39
C VAL A 118 12.81 12.58 -7.21
N GLN A 119 12.58 13.09 -8.43
CA GLN A 119 13.65 13.62 -9.27
C GLN A 119 14.29 14.87 -8.64
N ASP A 120 13.50 15.73 -8.02
CA ASP A 120 14.00 16.89 -7.27
C ASP A 120 14.80 16.48 -6.04
N THR A 121 14.33 15.46 -5.31
CA THR A 121 15.08 14.86 -4.19
C THR A 121 16.45 14.37 -4.65
N MET A 122 16.54 13.73 -5.81
CA MET A 122 17.80 13.19 -6.34
C MET A 122 18.87 14.24 -6.66
N ARG A 123 18.54 15.53 -6.66
CA ARG A 123 19.53 16.62 -6.82
C ARG A 123 20.45 16.75 -5.60
N PHE A 124 20.01 16.32 -4.43
CA PHE A 124 20.78 16.38 -3.17
C PHE A 124 20.92 15.01 -2.49
N ASP A 125 20.08 14.05 -2.79
CA ASP A 125 20.14 12.67 -2.34
C ASP A 125 20.14 11.72 -3.55
N PRO A 126 21.30 11.21 -3.99
CA PRO A 126 21.40 10.41 -5.21
C PRO A 126 20.77 9.02 -5.09
N ASP A 127 20.44 8.54 -3.88
CA ASP A 127 19.76 7.25 -3.67
C ASP A 127 18.52 7.41 -2.77
N PRO A 128 17.38 7.84 -3.33
CA PRO A 128 16.16 8.07 -2.57
C PRO A 128 15.57 6.79 -1.94
N PHE A 129 16.14 5.62 -2.26
CA PHE A 129 15.79 4.32 -1.69
C PHE A 129 16.90 3.77 -0.78
N GLY A 130 17.79 4.63 -0.25
CA GLY A 130 18.89 4.25 0.59
C GLY A 130 19.25 5.29 1.65
N PHE A 131 19.50 4.86 2.89
CA PHE A 131 20.04 5.68 3.98
C PHE A 131 20.78 4.81 5.00
N ASN A 132 21.60 5.42 5.86
CA ASN A 132 22.57 4.69 6.67
C ASN A 132 22.01 3.57 7.56
N SER A 133 20.79 3.72 8.08
CA SER A 133 20.16 2.71 8.94
C SER A 133 19.25 1.73 8.18
N LEU A 134 19.19 1.79 6.85
CA LEU A 134 18.40 0.89 6.01
C LEU A 134 19.25 -0.30 5.54
N HIS A 135 18.72 -1.50 5.75
CA HIS A 135 19.35 -2.77 5.40
C HIS A 135 18.42 -3.61 4.53
N TYR A 136 18.93 -4.05 3.37
CA TYR A 136 18.24 -4.93 2.45
C TYR A 136 18.67 -6.38 2.69
N ILE A 137 17.73 -7.25 3.12
CA ILE A 137 18.01 -8.64 3.49
C ILE A 137 17.50 -9.61 2.43
N THR A 138 18.42 -10.42 1.90
CA THR A 138 18.11 -11.53 1.01
C THR A 138 18.34 -12.89 1.67
N ASP A 139 19.30 -12.97 2.58
CA ASP A 139 19.67 -14.20 3.28
C ASP A 139 18.63 -14.62 4.32
N ILE A 140 18.29 -15.92 4.35
CA ILE A 140 17.31 -16.49 5.25
C ILE A 140 17.80 -16.50 6.72
N LYS A 141 19.11 -16.64 6.95
CA LYS A 141 19.66 -16.68 8.30
C LYS A 141 19.60 -15.30 8.95
N GLU A 142 19.84 -14.24 8.17
CA GLU A 142 19.67 -12.86 8.61
C GLU A 142 18.20 -12.56 8.95
N SER A 143 17.27 -12.94 8.08
CA SER A 143 15.83 -12.84 8.31
C SER A 143 15.42 -13.52 9.63
N LYS A 144 15.91 -14.75 9.89
CA LYS A 144 15.63 -15.45 11.12
C LYS A 144 16.20 -14.77 12.36
N ARG A 145 17.36 -14.10 12.25
CA ARG A 145 17.95 -13.34 13.37
C ARG A 145 17.07 -12.17 13.82
N LEU A 146 16.35 -11.54 12.89
CA LEU A 146 15.40 -10.48 13.24
C LEU A 146 14.30 -10.98 14.18
N ASN A 147 13.90 -12.26 14.08
CA ASN A 147 12.88 -12.83 14.98
C ASN A 147 13.39 -13.14 16.38
N THR A 148 14.69 -13.28 16.56
CA THR A 148 15.32 -13.58 17.86
C THR A 148 15.95 -12.37 18.52
N SER A 149 16.19 -11.29 17.78
CA SER A 149 16.66 -10.01 18.34
C SER A 149 15.53 -9.34 19.13
N HIS A 150 15.89 -8.66 20.22
CA HIS A 150 14.98 -7.82 20.99
C HIS A 150 15.16 -6.32 20.72
N GLU A 151 16.04 -5.96 19.79
CA GLU A 151 16.29 -4.57 19.44
C GLU A 151 15.09 -3.96 18.71
N PRO A 152 14.70 -2.73 19.05
CA PRO A 152 13.69 -1.99 18.31
C PRO A 152 14.10 -1.79 16.86
N CYS A 153 13.21 -2.09 15.94
CA CYS A 153 13.48 -1.93 14.51
C CYS A 153 12.18 -1.84 13.71
N ILE A 154 12.31 -1.35 12.47
CA ILE A 154 11.26 -1.45 11.46
C ILE A 154 11.58 -2.62 10.54
N VAL A 155 10.60 -3.47 10.24
CA VAL A 155 10.70 -4.57 9.28
C VAL A 155 9.63 -4.42 8.21
N LEU A 156 10.05 -4.08 7.00
CA LEU A 156 9.20 -4.13 5.80
C LEU A 156 9.38 -5.48 5.12
N SER A 157 8.31 -6.20 4.90
CA SER A 157 8.39 -7.52 4.27
C SER A 157 7.10 -7.91 3.55
N ALA A 158 7.21 -8.71 2.51
CA ALA A 158 6.06 -9.23 1.75
C ALA A 158 5.44 -10.46 2.44
N SER A 159 4.12 -10.69 2.32
CA SER A 159 3.13 -10.00 1.49
C SER A 159 2.31 -8.96 2.28
N GLY A 160 1.72 -8.00 1.58
CA GLY A 160 0.93 -6.92 2.18
C GLY A 160 -0.33 -7.37 2.92
N MET A 161 -0.91 -8.53 2.59
CA MET A 161 -2.10 -9.08 3.23
C MET A 161 -1.78 -10.16 4.29
N LEU A 162 -0.51 -10.42 4.59
CA LEU A 162 -0.03 -11.44 5.54
C LEU A 162 -0.33 -12.91 5.14
N GLU A 163 -0.65 -13.18 3.89
CA GLU A 163 -0.99 -14.54 3.45
C GLU A 163 0.23 -15.41 3.13
N ALA A 164 1.34 -14.78 2.74
CA ALA A 164 2.57 -15.46 2.35
C ALA A 164 3.81 -14.65 2.73
N GLY A 165 4.98 -15.16 2.35
CA GLY A 165 6.24 -14.45 2.48
C GLY A 165 6.82 -14.44 3.91
N ARG A 166 7.95 -13.74 4.05
CA ARG A 166 8.69 -13.68 5.32
C ARG A 166 7.94 -12.93 6.40
N ILE A 167 7.11 -11.96 6.03
CA ILE A 167 6.30 -11.19 6.98
C ILE A 167 5.40 -12.08 7.83
N LYS A 168 4.87 -13.16 7.28
CA LYS A 168 4.02 -14.12 8.02
C LYS A 168 4.79 -14.81 9.14
N HIS A 169 6.09 -15.06 8.94
CA HIS A 169 6.97 -15.58 9.99
C HIS A 169 7.26 -14.52 11.05
N HIS A 170 7.53 -13.29 10.67
CA HIS A 170 7.72 -12.19 11.63
C HIS A 170 6.47 -11.99 12.49
N VAL A 171 5.29 -11.96 11.86
CA VAL A 171 4.03 -11.83 12.61
C VAL A 171 3.80 -13.02 13.55
N ALA A 172 4.02 -14.26 13.09
CA ALA A 172 3.89 -15.44 13.97
C ALA A 172 4.80 -15.37 15.22
N ASN A 173 6.01 -14.82 15.07
CA ASN A 173 6.95 -14.70 16.19
C ASN A 173 6.63 -13.54 17.14
N HIS A 174 5.98 -12.48 16.65
CA HIS A 174 5.86 -11.22 17.42
C HIS A 174 4.42 -10.79 17.72
N ILE A 175 3.38 -11.42 17.16
CA ILE A 175 1.97 -11.04 17.38
C ILE A 175 1.55 -11.16 18.86
N SER A 176 2.25 -11.99 19.64
CA SER A 176 1.98 -12.15 21.08
C SER A 176 2.82 -11.23 21.97
N ASP A 177 3.61 -10.36 21.39
CA ASP A 177 4.41 -9.36 22.09
C ASP A 177 3.69 -8.00 22.10
N PRO A 178 3.32 -7.44 23.26
CA PRO A 178 2.61 -6.18 23.35
C PRO A 178 3.46 -4.94 22.97
N SER A 179 4.78 -5.07 22.90
CA SER A 179 5.65 -4.00 22.41
C SER A 179 5.65 -3.88 20.89
N THR A 180 5.23 -4.94 20.18
CA THR A 180 5.17 -4.99 18.72
C THR A 180 3.95 -4.21 18.20
N THR A 181 4.13 -3.51 17.09
CA THR A 181 3.04 -2.95 16.28
C THR A 181 3.07 -3.56 14.88
N ILE A 182 1.92 -3.98 14.36
CA ILE A 182 1.72 -4.38 12.97
C ILE A 182 1.00 -3.24 12.26
N LEU A 183 1.69 -2.58 11.33
CA LEU A 183 1.16 -1.47 10.56
C LEU A 183 0.73 -1.91 9.16
N LEU A 184 -0.56 -1.95 8.92
CA LEU A 184 -1.12 -2.25 7.61
C LEU A 184 -1.17 -0.96 6.75
N VAL A 185 -0.63 -1.04 5.55
CA VAL A 185 -0.43 0.11 4.65
C VAL A 185 -1.14 -0.07 3.30
N GLY A 186 -2.10 -0.96 3.25
CA GLY A 186 -2.85 -1.26 2.03
C GLY A 186 -4.15 -1.99 2.32
N TYR A 187 -4.89 -2.25 1.27
CA TYR A 187 -6.11 -3.03 1.34
C TYR A 187 -5.80 -4.49 1.72
N CYS A 188 -6.64 -5.04 2.59
CA CYS A 188 -6.63 -6.45 2.96
C CYS A 188 -8.00 -7.06 2.62
N THR A 189 -8.02 -8.11 1.79
CA THR A 189 -9.28 -8.82 1.48
C THR A 189 -9.89 -9.40 2.75
N PRO A 190 -11.24 -9.44 2.89
CA PRO A 190 -11.92 -9.82 4.14
C PRO A 190 -11.50 -11.16 4.74
N THR A 191 -11.07 -12.11 3.90
CA THR A 191 -10.64 -13.44 4.32
C THR A 191 -9.17 -13.53 4.71
N SER A 192 -8.36 -12.49 4.41
CA SER A 192 -6.93 -12.49 4.66
C SER A 192 -6.59 -12.40 6.15
N LEU A 193 -5.39 -12.90 6.51
CA LEU A 193 -4.87 -12.76 7.87
C LEU A 193 -4.79 -11.28 8.28
N GLY A 194 -4.36 -10.40 7.34
CA GLY A 194 -4.28 -8.97 7.57
C GLY A 194 -5.62 -8.34 7.94
N ALA A 195 -6.72 -8.74 7.28
CA ALA A 195 -8.06 -8.26 7.63
C ALA A 195 -8.52 -8.83 8.99
N ARG A 196 -8.29 -10.11 9.23
CA ARG A 196 -8.73 -10.78 10.45
C ARG A 196 -8.11 -10.20 11.72
N ILE A 197 -6.83 -9.88 11.71
CA ILE A 197 -6.16 -9.30 12.90
C ILE A 197 -6.55 -7.86 13.20
N GLN A 198 -7.26 -7.18 12.28
CA GLN A 198 -7.82 -5.84 12.51
C GLN A 198 -9.10 -5.89 13.37
N ASP A 199 -9.76 -7.05 13.51
CA ASP A 199 -10.93 -7.17 14.37
C ASP A 199 -10.52 -7.06 15.85
N PRO A 200 -10.92 -6.00 16.59
CA PRO A 200 -10.54 -5.79 17.98
C PRO A 200 -11.14 -6.85 18.92
N ASN A 201 -12.14 -7.59 18.48
CA ASN A 201 -12.77 -8.66 19.25
C ASN A 201 -12.01 -9.99 19.11
N LEU A 202 -11.22 -10.15 18.04
CA LEU A 202 -10.43 -11.35 17.82
C LEU A 202 -9.23 -11.37 18.78
N LYS A 203 -9.18 -12.35 19.69
CA LYS A 203 -8.09 -12.48 20.68
C LYS A 203 -7.06 -13.52 20.31
N TRP A 204 -7.39 -14.42 19.38
CA TRP A 204 -6.53 -15.51 18.94
C TRP A 204 -6.61 -15.66 17.42
N VAL A 205 -5.49 -15.96 16.81
CA VAL A 205 -5.42 -16.21 15.36
C VAL A 205 -4.52 -17.41 15.08
N SER A 206 -4.91 -18.26 14.14
CA SER A 206 -4.08 -19.37 13.70
C SER A 206 -3.13 -18.94 12.58
N ILE A 207 -1.83 -19.14 12.77
CA ILE A 207 -0.75 -18.87 11.81
C ILE A 207 0.10 -20.14 11.69
N PHE A 208 0.27 -20.67 10.50
CA PHE A 208 0.97 -21.93 10.24
C PHE A 208 0.42 -23.14 11.05
N GLY A 209 -0.89 -23.13 11.35
CA GLY A 209 -1.53 -24.20 12.12
C GLY A 209 -1.36 -24.11 13.64
N TYR A 210 -0.72 -23.06 14.14
CA TYR A 210 -0.57 -22.78 15.56
C TYR A 210 -1.41 -21.58 15.97
N ASP A 211 -2.04 -21.65 17.14
CA ASP A 211 -2.82 -20.55 17.70
C ASP A 211 -1.93 -19.56 18.43
N HIS A 212 -2.05 -18.29 18.05
CA HIS A 212 -1.32 -17.17 18.64
C HIS A 212 -2.30 -16.21 19.31
N ARG A 213 -2.00 -15.81 20.54
CA ARG A 213 -2.75 -14.74 21.20
C ARG A 213 -2.33 -13.39 20.63
N ILE A 214 -3.28 -12.59 20.19
CA ILE A 214 -3.02 -11.24 19.70
C ILE A 214 -2.82 -10.32 20.90
N LYS A 215 -1.61 -9.78 21.04
CA LYS A 215 -1.23 -8.75 22.01
C LYS A 215 -0.55 -7.57 21.37
N ALA A 216 0.03 -7.76 20.17
CA ALA A 216 0.58 -6.69 19.37
C ALA A 216 -0.53 -5.68 19.04
N GLU A 217 -0.16 -4.41 18.97
CA GLU A 217 -1.03 -3.40 18.40
C GLU A 217 -1.16 -3.61 16.89
N VAL A 218 -2.38 -3.51 16.36
CA VAL A 218 -2.64 -3.54 14.92
C VAL A 218 -3.25 -2.20 14.53
N THR A 219 -2.57 -1.49 13.65
CA THR A 219 -3.01 -0.18 13.15
C THR A 219 -2.92 -0.12 11.64
N LYS A 220 -3.53 0.90 11.01
CA LYS A 220 -3.61 1.06 9.57
C LYS A 220 -3.37 2.51 9.18
N ILE A 221 -2.66 2.70 8.05
CA ILE A 221 -2.58 3.98 7.34
C ILE A 221 -3.13 3.74 5.93
N GLU A 222 -4.16 4.49 5.54
CA GLU A 222 -4.84 4.30 4.26
C GLU A 222 -4.19 5.07 3.10
N GLY A 223 -3.45 6.13 3.39
CA GLY A 223 -2.85 7.02 2.40
C GLY A 223 -1.78 6.39 1.51
N PHE A 224 -1.31 5.20 1.84
CA PHE A 224 -0.38 4.42 1.00
C PHE A 224 -1.08 3.48 0.00
N SER A 225 -2.34 3.68 -0.36
CA SER A 225 -2.98 2.84 -1.38
C SER A 225 -2.34 3.05 -2.76
N GLY A 226 -2.22 1.97 -3.53
CA GLY A 226 -1.78 2.03 -4.94
C GLY A 226 -2.91 2.33 -5.91
N HIS A 227 -4.17 2.19 -5.48
CA HIS A 227 -5.35 2.50 -6.27
C HIS A 227 -5.81 3.93 -5.97
N GLY A 228 -6.27 4.64 -6.97
CA GLY A 228 -6.95 5.92 -6.79
C GLY A 228 -8.27 5.77 -6.05
N ASP A 229 -8.68 6.78 -5.31
CA ASP A 229 -10.01 6.85 -4.73
C ASP A 229 -11.06 7.25 -5.78
N TYR A 230 -12.36 7.20 -5.42
CA TYR A 230 -13.43 7.47 -6.38
C TYR A 230 -13.35 8.89 -6.96
N ARG A 231 -12.86 9.89 -6.20
CA ARG A 231 -12.71 11.27 -6.69
C ARG A 231 -11.54 11.37 -7.67
N GLU A 232 -10.39 10.80 -7.34
CA GLU A 232 -9.21 10.75 -8.21
C GLU A 232 -9.54 10.06 -9.54
N MET A 233 -10.26 8.92 -9.49
CA MET A 233 -10.66 8.18 -10.69
C MET A 233 -11.64 8.99 -11.56
N ILE A 234 -12.64 9.63 -10.97
CA ILE A 234 -13.60 10.47 -11.70
C ILE A 234 -12.92 11.68 -12.33
N GLU A 235 -12.06 12.37 -11.59
CA GLU A 235 -11.29 13.50 -12.10
C GLU A 235 -10.35 13.08 -13.25
N TYR A 236 -9.72 11.92 -13.12
CA TYR A 236 -8.91 11.34 -14.18
C TYR A 236 -9.73 11.11 -15.45
N PHE A 237 -10.91 10.48 -15.34
CA PHE A 237 -11.77 10.27 -16.51
C PHE A 237 -12.25 11.58 -17.13
N LYS A 238 -12.64 12.57 -16.32
CA LYS A 238 -13.05 13.89 -16.83
C LYS A 238 -11.94 14.62 -17.58
N ARG A 239 -10.69 14.38 -17.21
CA ARG A 239 -9.53 14.95 -17.96
C ARG A 239 -9.27 14.21 -19.27
N CYS A 240 -9.49 12.89 -19.29
CA CYS A 240 -9.17 12.05 -20.44
C CYS A 240 -10.31 11.98 -21.46
N GLN A 241 -11.57 12.14 -21.05
CA GLN A 241 -12.74 11.75 -21.82
C GLN A 241 -13.77 12.87 -21.88
N ASN A 242 -14.44 12.99 -23.03
CA ASN A 242 -15.77 13.57 -23.05
C ASN A 242 -16.75 12.54 -22.49
N ILE A 243 -17.22 12.75 -21.26
CA ILE A 243 -18.08 11.79 -20.55
C ILE A 243 -19.39 11.52 -21.31
N GLU A 244 -19.96 12.53 -21.96
CA GLU A 244 -21.23 12.41 -22.72
C GLU A 244 -21.08 11.50 -23.96
N ALA A 245 -19.88 11.35 -24.47
CA ALA A 245 -19.58 10.47 -25.61
C ALA A 245 -19.38 9.01 -25.22
N ILE A 246 -19.24 8.70 -23.94
CA ILE A 246 -19.13 7.33 -23.46
C ILE A 246 -20.51 6.68 -23.51
N ARG A 247 -20.67 5.66 -24.36
CA ARG A 247 -21.96 4.95 -24.55
C ARG A 247 -22.31 4.06 -23.37
N ARG A 248 -21.29 3.41 -22.75
CA ARG A 248 -21.51 2.49 -21.63
C ARG A 248 -20.26 2.35 -20.76
N THR A 249 -20.46 2.27 -19.44
CA THR A 249 -19.38 2.07 -18.47
C THR A 249 -19.62 0.78 -17.69
N PHE A 250 -18.58 -0.04 -17.57
CA PHE A 250 -18.61 -1.28 -16.80
C PHE A 250 -17.67 -1.13 -15.58
N ILE A 251 -18.25 -1.32 -14.40
CA ILE A 251 -17.52 -1.30 -13.12
C ILE A 251 -17.12 -2.74 -12.78
N VAL A 252 -15.82 -2.95 -12.62
CA VAL A 252 -15.24 -4.25 -12.27
C VAL A 252 -14.26 -4.10 -11.10
N HIS A 253 -13.68 -5.20 -10.63
CA HIS A 253 -12.57 -5.21 -9.66
C HIS A 253 -12.82 -4.33 -8.42
N GLY A 254 -13.67 -4.82 -7.54
CA GLY A 254 -14.00 -4.20 -6.25
C GLY A 254 -15.02 -5.05 -5.49
N GLU A 255 -15.20 -4.76 -4.21
CA GLU A 255 -16.28 -5.34 -3.42
C GLU A 255 -17.63 -4.81 -3.90
N THR A 256 -18.68 -5.63 -3.84
CA THR A 256 -20.02 -5.27 -4.32
C THR A 256 -20.47 -3.91 -3.79
N LYS A 257 -20.27 -3.66 -2.49
CA LYS A 257 -20.64 -2.38 -1.88
C LYS A 257 -19.86 -1.20 -2.48
N ALA A 258 -18.57 -1.37 -2.74
CA ALA A 258 -17.74 -0.34 -3.37
C ALA A 258 -18.18 -0.08 -4.82
N GLN A 259 -18.55 -1.13 -5.57
CA GLN A 259 -19.07 -1.02 -6.93
C GLN A 259 -20.39 -0.25 -6.97
N GLU A 260 -21.32 -0.56 -6.06
CA GLU A 260 -22.63 0.10 -5.98
C GLU A 260 -22.49 1.59 -5.64
N GLU A 261 -21.73 1.93 -4.60
CA GLU A 261 -21.49 3.33 -4.22
C GLU A 261 -20.73 4.09 -5.33
N TYR A 262 -19.76 3.44 -5.99
CA TYR A 262 -19.03 4.05 -7.10
C TYR A 262 -19.93 4.32 -8.31
N LYS A 263 -20.87 3.44 -8.59
CA LYS A 263 -21.90 3.66 -9.63
C LYS A 263 -22.67 4.95 -9.38
N ASP A 264 -23.06 5.21 -8.12
CA ASP A 264 -23.77 6.43 -7.76
C ASP A 264 -22.88 7.67 -7.96
N HIS A 265 -21.62 7.63 -7.53
CA HIS A 265 -20.67 8.72 -7.74
C HIS A 265 -20.39 8.99 -9.24
N LEU A 266 -20.27 7.94 -10.05
CA LEU A 266 -20.12 8.10 -11.50
C LEU A 266 -21.39 8.72 -12.12
N TYR A 267 -22.58 8.31 -11.68
CA TYR A 267 -23.84 8.87 -12.16
C TYR A 267 -23.96 10.36 -11.83
N GLU A 268 -23.63 10.76 -10.62
CA GLU A 268 -23.56 12.17 -10.19
C GLU A 268 -22.52 12.97 -11.00
N ALA A 269 -21.42 12.33 -11.38
CA ALA A 269 -20.37 12.92 -12.19
C ALA A 269 -20.72 13.10 -13.68
N GLY A 270 -21.87 12.56 -14.12
CA GLY A 270 -22.39 12.70 -15.48
C GLY A 270 -22.33 11.44 -16.34
N PHE A 271 -21.75 10.36 -15.85
CA PHE A 271 -21.77 9.08 -16.58
C PHE A 271 -23.18 8.51 -16.68
N ARG A 272 -23.46 7.78 -17.75
CA ARG A 272 -24.75 7.13 -18.00
C ARG A 272 -24.51 5.69 -18.45
N ASN A 273 -25.58 4.86 -18.41
CA ASN A 273 -25.50 3.45 -18.81
C ASN A 273 -24.35 2.71 -18.09
N ILE A 274 -24.39 2.71 -16.74
CA ILE A 274 -23.37 2.12 -15.88
C ILE A 274 -23.83 0.74 -15.43
N ASP A 275 -23.03 -0.28 -15.69
CA ASP A 275 -23.29 -1.67 -15.33
C ASP A 275 -22.23 -2.20 -14.35
N ILE A 276 -22.66 -3.13 -13.52
CA ILE A 276 -21.82 -3.92 -12.62
C ILE A 276 -22.00 -5.38 -13.04
N PRO A 277 -21.20 -5.89 -14.01
CA PRO A 277 -21.37 -7.25 -14.52
C PRO A 277 -21.01 -8.30 -13.47
N GLN A 278 -21.81 -9.35 -13.39
CA GLN A 278 -21.52 -10.50 -12.54
C GLN A 278 -20.45 -11.41 -13.19
N LYS A 279 -19.75 -12.17 -12.34
CA LYS A 279 -18.72 -13.09 -12.84
C LYS A 279 -19.34 -14.10 -13.82
N GLY A 280 -18.82 -14.13 -15.05
CA GLY A 280 -19.29 -15.00 -16.13
C GLY A 280 -20.47 -14.42 -16.94
N GLU A 281 -20.94 -13.24 -16.62
CA GLU A 281 -21.94 -12.53 -17.41
C GLU A 281 -21.37 -12.09 -18.76
N THR A 282 -22.17 -12.20 -19.82
CA THR A 282 -21.82 -11.72 -21.16
C THR A 282 -22.59 -10.43 -21.45
N CYS A 283 -21.87 -9.36 -21.73
CA CYS A 283 -22.45 -8.08 -22.13
C CYS A 283 -22.24 -7.87 -23.64
N TYR A 284 -23.29 -7.48 -24.34
CA TYR A 284 -23.20 -7.12 -25.77
C TYR A 284 -23.03 -5.59 -25.88
N LEU A 285 -22.10 -5.18 -26.75
CA LEU A 285 -21.73 -3.77 -26.98
C LEU A 285 -22.57 -3.15 -28.10
#